data_f479bfa8f3941f637f5ddcbc7d9c378d
#
_entry.id   f479bfa8f3941f637f5ddcbc7d9c378d
#
_cell.length_a   1.000
_cell.length_b   1.000
_cell.length_c   1.000
_cell.angle_alpha   90.00
_cell.angle_beta   90.00
_cell.angle_gamma   90.00
#
_symmetry.space_group_name_H-M   'P 1'
#
loop_
_entity.id
_entity.type
_entity.pdbx_description
1 polymer ?
#
loop_
_entity_poly.entity_id
_entity_poly.type
_entity_poly.pdbx_seq_one_letter_code
_entity_poly.pdbx_strand_id
1 'polypeptide(L)'
;MSSTQTDIQQPAGKNYPRLVADIGGTNARFALETAPQQIEKAQVLPCKDYDTIVDAAKAYLEQAGGAEVRHAAFAIANPILGDWVQMTNHHWAFSIETTRQALGLETLILLNDFTAQALAVTKTEKKDLVQIGGQKPIEFAPKAVIGPGTGLGVSGLVHSAAGWVALSGEGGHTSFPPFDDAEVMIWQYAKKKYGHVSAERFLSGSGLTLIYEALAVKEGLKPKKLTPAEISENAL
;
A
#
# COMPACT_ATOMS: atom_id res chain seq x y z
N MET A 1 -6.74 15.65 39.48
CA MET A 1 -6.10 14.34 39.66
C MET A 1 -5.25 14.11 38.43
N SER A 2 -3.92 14.24 38.60
CA SER A 2 -2.94 14.13 37.52
C SER A 2 -2.68 12.67 37.23
N SER A 3 -3.09 12.20 36.05
CA SER A 3 -2.75 10.85 35.58
C SER A 3 -1.37 10.92 34.92
N THR A 4 -0.38 10.43 35.66
CA THR A 4 0.97 10.16 35.15
C THR A 4 0.86 9.09 34.08
N GLN A 5 0.98 9.47 32.82
CA GLN A 5 1.27 8.56 31.72
C GLN A 5 2.66 7.98 31.95
N THR A 6 2.70 6.69 32.25
CA THR A 6 3.93 5.92 32.30
C THR A 6 4.36 5.67 30.87
N ASP A 7 5.25 6.52 30.33
CA ASP A 7 6.00 6.22 29.11
C ASP A 7 6.85 4.97 29.39
N ILE A 8 6.42 3.85 28.81
CA ILE A 8 7.24 2.65 28.75
C ILE A 8 8.33 2.91 27.71
N GLN A 9 9.39 3.60 28.14
CA GLN A 9 10.63 3.67 27.38
C GLN A 9 11.29 2.29 27.43
N GLN A 10 11.07 1.49 26.39
CA GLN A 10 11.89 0.31 26.15
C GLN A 10 13.32 0.76 25.81
N PRO A 11 14.35 0.09 26.34
CA PRO A 11 15.74 0.44 26.04
C PRO A 11 16.01 0.27 24.54
N ALA A 12 16.37 1.35 23.88
CA ALA A 12 16.59 1.46 22.44
C ALA A 12 17.66 0.50 21.86
N GLY A 13 18.46 -0.17 22.68
CA GLY A 13 19.64 -0.93 22.23
C GLY A 13 19.43 -2.36 21.79
N LYS A 14 18.29 -3.01 22.06
CA LYS A 14 18.08 -4.43 21.73
C LYS A 14 17.11 -4.70 20.56
N ASN A 15 16.37 -3.71 20.10
CA ASN A 15 15.31 -3.87 19.11
C ASN A 15 15.64 -3.32 17.72
N TYR A 16 16.85 -2.80 17.52
CA TYR A 16 17.33 -2.25 16.26
C TYR A 16 18.66 -2.89 15.86
N PRO A 17 18.99 -2.98 14.57
CA PRO A 17 18.14 -2.57 13.45
C PRO A 17 16.94 -3.50 13.23
N ARG A 18 15.88 -2.99 12.61
CA ARG A 18 14.74 -3.77 12.13
C ARG A 18 14.74 -3.80 10.60
N LEU A 19 14.35 -4.92 10.03
CA LEU A 19 14.16 -5.03 8.60
C LEU A 19 12.75 -4.57 8.23
N VAL A 20 12.63 -3.60 7.33
CA VAL A 20 11.36 -3.16 6.77
C VAL A 20 11.34 -3.37 5.27
N ALA A 21 10.18 -3.75 4.73
CA ALA A 21 10.03 -3.97 3.30
C ALA A 21 8.66 -3.53 2.77
N ASP A 22 8.67 -3.09 1.50
CA ASP A 22 7.50 -2.87 0.65
C ASP A 22 7.63 -3.81 -0.56
N ILE A 23 6.77 -4.82 -0.60
CA ILE A 23 6.84 -5.93 -1.56
C ILE A 23 5.72 -5.82 -2.57
N GLY A 24 6.05 -5.36 -3.75
CA GLY A 24 5.16 -5.38 -4.90
C GLY A 24 5.34 -6.61 -5.79
N GLY A 25 4.55 -6.73 -6.85
CA GLY A 25 4.67 -7.84 -7.80
C GLY A 25 5.92 -7.81 -8.70
N THR A 26 6.57 -6.67 -8.83
CA THR A 26 7.76 -6.50 -9.69
C THR A 26 9.02 -6.25 -8.89
N ASN A 27 8.91 -5.45 -7.84
CA ASN A 27 10.03 -5.00 -7.02
C ASN A 27 9.74 -5.22 -5.54
N ALA A 28 10.77 -5.63 -4.81
CA ALA A 28 10.83 -5.64 -3.36
C ALA A 28 11.76 -4.50 -2.90
N ARG A 29 11.22 -3.58 -2.11
CA ARG A 29 11.98 -2.49 -1.51
C ARG A 29 12.29 -2.85 -0.07
N PHE A 30 13.56 -2.92 0.26
CA PHE A 30 14.01 -3.21 1.62
C PHE A 30 14.75 -2.01 2.21
N ALA A 31 14.68 -1.85 3.52
CA ALA A 31 15.46 -0.87 4.27
C ALA A 31 15.69 -1.35 5.70
N LEU A 32 16.63 -0.72 6.40
CA LEU A 32 16.84 -0.91 7.83
C LEU A 32 16.29 0.30 8.60
N GLU A 33 15.44 0.04 9.58
CA GLU A 33 15.13 1.00 10.63
C GLU A 33 16.20 0.87 11.71
N THR A 34 17.16 1.83 11.76
CA THR A 34 18.31 1.79 12.65
C THR A 34 18.04 2.44 14.01
N ALA A 35 17.03 3.30 14.07
CA ALA A 35 16.46 3.91 15.27
C ALA A 35 14.99 4.30 14.97
N PRO A 36 14.19 4.73 15.96
CA PRO A 36 12.80 5.12 15.71
C PRO A 36 12.68 6.15 14.59
N GLN A 37 11.98 5.81 13.52
CA GLN A 37 11.76 6.63 12.32
C GLN A 37 13.05 6.98 11.52
N GLN A 38 14.16 6.31 11.76
CA GLN A 38 15.39 6.45 10.98
C GLN A 38 15.52 5.27 10.02
N ILE A 39 15.21 5.52 8.76
CA ILE A 39 15.26 4.52 7.70
C ILE A 39 16.53 4.73 6.88
N GLU A 40 17.35 3.71 6.80
CA GLU A 40 18.64 3.72 6.12
C GLU A 40 18.80 2.55 5.16
N LYS A 41 19.79 2.63 4.29
CA LYS A 41 20.19 1.57 3.36
C LYS A 41 19.04 1.07 2.48
N ALA A 42 18.13 1.96 2.10
CA ALA A 42 17.02 1.59 1.22
C ALA A 42 17.53 1.09 -0.14
N GLN A 43 17.05 -0.08 -0.56
CA GLN A 43 17.38 -0.70 -1.84
C GLN A 43 16.14 -1.30 -2.49
N VAL A 44 16.15 -1.35 -3.82
CA VAL A 44 15.11 -1.97 -4.63
C VAL A 44 15.69 -3.17 -5.34
N LEU A 45 15.10 -4.34 -5.08
CA LEU A 45 15.49 -5.60 -5.71
C LEU A 45 14.37 -6.07 -6.63
N PRO A 46 14.65 -6.43 -7.90
CA PRO A 46 13.64 -7.02 -8.78
C PRO A 46 13.22 -8.39 -8.25
N CYS A 47 11.93 -8.59 -8.00
CA CYS A 47 11.43 -9.86 -7.45
C CYS A 47 11.77 -11.07 -8.33
N LYS A 48 11.81 -10.88 -9.66
CA LYS A 48 12.12 -11.94 -10.64
C LYS A 48 13.51 -12.57 -10.48
N ASP A 49 14.43 -11.88 -9.81
CA ASP A 49 15.82 -12.32 -9.65
C ASP A 49 16.00 -13.26 -8.44
N TYR A 50 14.91 -13.54 -7.70
CA TYR A 50 14.92 -14.36 -6.49
C TYR A 50 13.78 -15.38 -6.50
N ASP A 51 14.11 -16.63 -6.13
CA ASP A 51 13.10 -17.69 -6.11
C ASP A 51 12.08 -17.50 -4.99
N THR A 52 12.52 -16.93 -3.84
CA THR A 52 11.66 -16.72 -2.68
C THR A 52 11.87 -15.33 -2.06
N ILE A 53 10.89 -14.89 -1.25
CA ILE A 53 11.02 -13.69 -0.44
C ILE A 53 12.17 -13.79 0.57
N VAL A 54 12.48 -14.99 1.04
CA VAL A 54 13.60 -15.27 1.95
C VAL A 54 14.93 -15.00 1.25
N ASP A 55 15.09 -15.45 0.00
CA ASP A 55 16.32 -15.24 -0.77
C ASP A 55 16.53 -13.75 -1.04
N ALA A 56 15.47 -13.02 -1.41
CA ALA A 56 15.54 -11.57 -1.60
C ALA A 56 15.93 -10.84 -0.30
N ALA A 57 15.32 -11.20 0.83
CA ALA A 57 15.63 -10.58 2.12
C ALA A 57 17.07 -10.88 2.57
N LYS A 58 17.56 -12.10 2.40
CA LYS A 58 18.95 -12.46 2.71
C LYS A 58 19.94 -11.72 1.83
N ALA A 59 19.69 -11.67 0.52
CA ALA A 59 20.55 -10.93 -0.41
C ALA A 59 20.61 -9.45 -0.06
N TYR A 60 19.47 -8.84 0.33
CA TYR A 60 19.46 -7.46 0.82
C TYR A 60 20.31 -7.31 2.09
N LEU A 61 20.14 -8.17 3.09
CA LEU A 61 20.90 -8.07 4.35
C LEU A 61 22.42 -8.21 4.13
N GLU A 62 22.85 -9.08 3.23
CA GLU A 62 24.25 -9.19 2.83
C GLU A 62 24.76 -7.89 2.20
N GLN A 63 24.03 -7.33 1.23
CA GLN A 63 24.35 -6.06 0.57
C GLN A 63 24.33 -4.89 1.54
N ALA A 64 23.49 -4.94 2.55
CA ALA A 64 23.42 -3.95 3.64
C ALA A 64 24.57 -4.07 4.66
N GLY A 65 25.55 -4.97 4.44
CA GLY A 65 26.72 -5.13 5.27
C GLY A 65 26.58 -6.22 6.34
N GLY A 66 25.72 -7.22 6.10
CA GLY A 66 25.51 -8.35 7.02
C GLY A 66 24.82 -7.96 8.32
N ALA A 67 23.87 -7.03 8.26
CA ALA A 67 23.16 -6.56 9.44
C ALA A 67 22.37 -7.69 10.10
N GLU A 68 22.62 -7.94 11.39
CA GLU A 68 21.81 -8.86 12.19
C GLU A 68 20.52 -8.16 12.60
N VAL A 69 19.39 -8.72 12.17
CA VAL A 69 18.05 -8.22 12.48
C VAL A 69 17.26 -9.29 13.24
N ARG A 70 16.50 -8.87 14.24
CA ARG A 70 15.65 -9.77 15.05
C ARG A 70 14.16 -9.53 14.79
N HIS A 71 13.80 -8.39 14.23
CA HIS A 71 12.44 -7.97 13.98
C HIS A 71 12.30 -7.48 12.56
N ALA A 72 11.19 -7.84 11.90
CA ALA A 72 10.87 -7.34 10.57
C ALA A 72 9.39 -6.97 10.44
N ALA A 73 9.10 -6.01 9.55
CA ALA A 73 7.75 -5.67 9.11
C ALA A 73 7.74 -5.52 7.59
N PHE A 74 6.91 -6.32 6.92
CA PHE A 74 6.76 -6.30 5.47
C PHE A 74 5.36 -5.84 5.09
N ALA A 75 5.28 -4.82 4.26
CA ALA A 75 4.08 -4.44 3.54
C ALA A 75 4.05 -5.20 2.22
N ILE A 76 2.90 -5.77 1.87
CA ILE A 76 2.76 -6.59 0.66
C ILE A 76 1.45 -6.25 -0.05
N ALA A 77 1.50 -6.15 -1.38
CA ALA A 77 0.34 -5.85 -2.22
C ALA A 77 -0.62 -7.06 -2.33
N ASN A 78 -1.09 -7.54 -1.17
CA ASN A 78 -1.97 -8.70 -1.05
C ASN A 78 -2.79 -8.64 0.24
N PRO A 79 -4.03 -9.14 0.26
CA PRO A 79 -4.75 -9.39 1.51
C PRO A 79 -4.03 -10.42 2.37
N ILE A 80 -3.91 -10.15 3.68
CA ILE A 80 -3.32 -11.07 4.65
C ILE A 80 -4.44 -11.65 5.50
N LEU A 81 -4.80 -12.91 5.26
CA LEU A 81 -5.93 -13.59 5.91
C LEU A 81 -5.52 -14.75 6.82
N GLY A 82 -4.24 -14.97 6.99
CA GLY A 82 -3.69 -16.07 7.82
C GLY A 82 -2.19 -16.23 7.59
N ASP A 83 -1.66 -17.39 7.95
CA ASP A 83 -0.22 -17.66 7.83
C ASP A 83 0.25 -17.84 6.38
N TRP A 84 -0.61 -18.37 5.49
CA TRP A 84 -0.24 -18.61 4.09
C TRP A 84 -0.55 -17.40 3.22
N VAL A 85 0.45 -16.93 2.50
CA VAL A 85 0.35 -15.82 1.55
C VAL A 85 0.71 -16.32 0.16
N GLN A 86 -0.20 -16.07 -0.80
CA GLN A 86 0.02 -16.28 -2.22
C GLN A 86 -0.03 -14.92 -2.92
N MET A 87 1.08 -14.46 -3.47
CA MET A 87 1.10 -13.18 -4.18
C MET A 87 0.28 -13.24 -5.47
N THR A 88 -0.57 -12.24 -5.67
CA THR A 88 -1.47 -12.18 -6.84
C THR A 88 -0.71 -11.92 -8.14
N ASN A 89 0.33 -11.09 -8.08
CA ASN A 89 1.07 -10.60 -9.24
C ASN A 89 2.53 -11.11 -9.30
N HIS A 90 2.84 -12.18 -8.56
CA HIS A 90 4.15 -12.80 -8.54
C HIS A 90 4.05 -14.28 -8.14
N HIS A 91 5.09 -15.08 -8.47
CA HIS A 91 5.10 -16.51 -8.15
C HIS A 91 5.33 -16.84 -6.68
N TRP A 92 5.75 -15.87 -5.86
CA TRP A 92 6.01 -16.12 -4.45
C TRP A 92 4.76 -16.54 -3.70
N ALA A 93 4.89 -17.67 -3.00
CA ALA A 93 3.92 -18.21 -2.07
C ALA A 93 4.67 -18.73 -0.85
N PHE A 94 4.24 -18.33 0.35
CA PHE A 94 5.00 -18.66 1.56
C PHE A 94 4.12 -18.61 2.82
N SER A 95 4.59 -19.33 3.85
CA SER A 95 4.09 -19.20 5.22
C SER A 95 4.86 -18.10 5.93
N ILE A 96 4.16 -17.24 6.65
CA ILE A 96 4.75 -16.16 7.44
C ILE A 96 5.68 -16.74 8.50
N GLU A 97 5.22 -17.77 9.20
CA GLU A 97 5.99 -18.42 10.28
C GLU A 97 7.25 -19.12 9.74
N THR A 98 7.14 -19.84 8.60
CA THR A 98 8.31 -20.47 7.98
C THR A 98 9.32 -19.41 7.50
N THR A 99 8.84 -18.29 6.94
CA THR A 99 9.68 -17.17 6.53
C THR A 99 10.39 -16.53 7.73
N ARG A 100 9.65 -16.31 8.83
CA ARG A 100 10.22 -15.82 10.09
C ARG A 100 11.38 -16.67 10.58
N GLN A 101 11.18 -18.01 10.60
CA GLN A 101 12.20 -18.98 11.04
C GLN A 101 13.40 -19.01 10.08
N ALA A 102 13.16 -19.02 8.77
CA ALA A 102 14.22 -19.07 7.75
C ALA A 102 15.12 -17.82 7.74
N LEU A 103 14.58 -16.68 8.20
CA LEU A 103 15.31 -15.42 8.39
C LEU A 103 15.91 -15.28 9.81
N GLY A 104 15.67 -16.21 10.72
CA GLY A 104 16.15 -16.16 12.10
C GLY A 104 15.52 -15.03 12.93
N LEU A 105 14.32 -14.59 12.58
CA LEU A 105 13.65 -13.47 13.22
C LEU A 105 12.88 -13.92 14.48
N GLU A 106 12.87 -13.06 15.49
CA GLU A 106 11.98 -13.19 16.65
C GLU A 106 10.55 -12.77 16.30
N THR A 107 10.42 -11.75 15.45
CA THR A 107 9.12 -11.23 15.01
C THR A 107 9.15 -10.90 13.52
N LEU A 108 8.15 -11.38 12.80
CA LEU A 108 7.83 -10.96 11.45
C LEU A 108 6.36 -10.54 11.40
N ILE A 109 6.12 -9.28 11.06
CA ILE A 109 4.77 -8.73 10.85
C ILE A 109 4.57 -8.58 9.35
N LEU A 110 3.51 -9.17 8.81
CA LEU A 110 3.03 -8.89 7.48
C LEU A 110 1.78 -8.03 7.54
N LEU A 111 1.73 -7.01 6.68
CA LEU A 111 0.59 -6.13 6.50
C LEU A 111 0.27 -6.02 5.01
N ASN A 112 -1.00 -5.80 4.69
CA ASN A 112 -1.32 -5.29 3.37
C ASN A 112 -0.66 -3.90 3.18
N ASP A 113 -0.25 -3.56 1.97
CA ASP A 113 0.46 -2.32 1.64
C ASP A 113 -0.34 -1.06 2.01
N PHE A 114 -1.66 -1.03 1.75
CA PHE A 114 -2.52 0.10 2.16
C PHE A 114 -2.81 0.14 3.66
N THR A 115 -2.82 -1.01 4.34
CA THR A 115 -2.86 -1.06 5.80
C THR A 115 -1.59 -0.44 6.40
N ALA A 116 -0.42 -0.77 5.84
CA ALA A 116 0.84 -0.16 6.23
C ALA A 116 0.88 1.35 5.91
N GLN A 117 0.41 1.76 4.72
CA GLN A 117 0.30 3.16 4.32
C GLN A 117 -0.61 3.94 5.28
N ALA A 118 -1.75 3.37 5.69
CA ALA A 118 -2.63 4.00 6.65
C ALA A 118 -1.92 4.28 7.98
N LEU A 119 -1.18 3.31 8.51
CA LEU A 119 -0.36 3.51 9.72
C LEU A 119 0.71 4.59 9.52
N ALA A 120 1.35 4.64 8.34
CA ALA A 120 2.37 5.62 8.00
C ALA A 120 1.83 7.06 8.03
N VAL A 121 0.56 7.29 7.65
CA VAL A 121 -0.08 8.62 7.71
C VAL A 121 -0.01 9.24 9.11
N THR A 122 0.02 8.44 10.18
CA THR A 122 0.14 8.94 11.55
C THR A 122 1.53 9.52 11.86
N LYS A 123 2.51 9.24 11.01
CA LYS A 123 3.92 9.67 11.15
C LYS A 123 4.33 10.69 10.09
N THR A 124 3.45 11.00 9.13
CA THR A 124 3.71 11.98 8.07
C THR A 124 3.84 13.38 8.68
N GLU A 125 4.89 14.11 8.30
CA GLU A 125 5.13 15.46 8.78
C GLU A 125 4.31 16.48 7.96
N LYS A 126 4.05 17.65 8.52
CA LYS A 126 3.29 18.70 7.83
C LYS A 126 3.90 19.15 6.50
N LYS A 127 5.23 19.10 6.38
CA LYS A 127 5.95 19.44 5.14
C LYS A 127 5.63 18.49 3.98
N ASP A 128 5.19 17.27 4.29
CA ASP A 128 4.90 16.21 3.33
C ASP A 128 3.40 16.13 3.00
N LEU A 129 2.61 17.10 3.50
CA LEU A 129 1.17 17.16 3.32
C LEU A 129 0.76 18.42 2.56
N VAL A 130 -0.15 18.25 1.62
CA VAL A 130 -0.83 19.36 0.94
C VAL A 130 -2.31 19.30 1.30
N GLN A 131 -2.83 20.34 1.91
CA GLN A 131 -4.26 20.43 2.22
C GLN A 131 -5.05 20.81 0.96
N ILE A 132 -6.02 19.98 0.59
CA ILE A 132 -6.93 20.23 -0.53
C ILE A 132 -8.34 20.37 0.04
N GLY A 133 -8.84 21.59 0.14
CA GLY A 133 -10.17 21.91 0.71
C GLY A 133 -10.28 21.56 2.19
N GLY A 134 -11.54 21.48 2.66
CA GLY A 134 -11.88 21.05 4.03
C GLY A 134 -11.57 22.07 5.12
N GLN A 135 -11.79 21.63 6.36
CA GLN A 135 -11.52 22.37 7.59
C GLN A 135 -10.29 21.81 8.31
N LYS A 136 -9.92 22.39 9.45
CA LYS A 136 -8.84 21.84 10.29
C LYS A 136 -9.18 20.40 10.71
N PRO A 137 -8.22 19.49 10.65
CA PRO A 137 -8.41 18.12 11.12
C PRO A 137 -8.87 18.09 12.59
N ILE A 138 -9.81 17.19 12.89
CA ILE A 138 -10.21 16.90 14.26
C ILE A 138 -9.23 15.83 14.80
N GLU A 139 -8.64 16.12 15.94
CA GLU A 139 -7.71 15.20 16.59
C GLU A 139 -8.42 13.89 16.93
N PHE A 140 -7.75 12.76 16.69
CA PHE A 140 -8.28 11.40 16.92
C PHE A 140 -9.54 11.00 16.13
N ALA A 141 -10.05 11.86 15.23
CA ALA A 141 -11.12 11.43 14.33
C ALA A 141 -10.65 10.27 13.42
N PRO A 142 -11.55 9.35 13.04
CA PRO A 142 -11.24 8.34 12.05
C PRO A 142 -10.69 8.96 10.75
N LYS A 143 -9.76 8.29 10.11
CA LYS A 143 -9.16 8.71 8.84
C LYS A 143 -9.41 7.67 7.76
N ALA A 144 -9.74 8.10 6.56
CA ALA A 144 -9.70 7.26 5.37
C ALA A 144 -8.39 7.52 4.63
N VAL A 145 -7.80 6.46 4.11
CA VAL A 145 -6.61 6.51 3.25
C VAL A 145 -6.97 5.88 1.92
N ILE A 146 -6.91 6.65 0.86
CA ILE A 146 -7.28 6.25 -0.49
C ILE A 146 -6.12 6.61 -1.41
N GLY A 147 -5.70 5.67 -2.26
CA GLY A 147 -4.58 5.87 -3.17
C GLY A 147 -4.83 5.22 -4.53
N PRO A 148 -5.08 6.02 -5.57
CA PRO A 148 -5.12 5.53 -6.94
C PRO A 148 -3.70 5.25 -7.45
N GLY A 149 -3.52 4.06 -8.02
CA GLY A 149 -2.27 3.59 -8.62
C GLY A 149 -2.56 2.65 -9.78
N THR A 150 -1.94 1.48 -9.81
CA THR A 150 -2.32 0.37 -10.71
C THR A 150 -3.76 -0.05 -10.46
N GLY A 151 -4.17 -0.12 -9.20
CA GLY A 151 -5.53 -0.29 -8.71
C GLY A 151 -5.94 0.88 -7.82
N LEU A 152 -6.94 0.65 -6.95
CA LEU A 152 -7.40 1.60 -5.94
C LEU A 152 -7.24 1.00 -4.54
N GLY A 153 -6.18 1.35 -3.85
CA GLY A 153 -6.00 0.99 -2.46
C GLY A 153 -6.89 1.83 -1.54
N VAL A 154 -7.52 1.18 -0.58
CA VAL A 154 -8.38 1.83 0.41
C VAL A 154 -8.15 1.20 1.77
N SER A 155 -7.87 2.02 2.76
CA SER A 155 -7.74 1.62 4.15
C SER A 155 -8.30 2.71 5.05
N GLY A 156 -8.39 2.46 6.34
CA GLY A 156 -8.82 3.42 7.33
C GLY A 156 -8.02 3.33 8.61
N LEU A 157 -8.17 4.35 9.44
CA LEU A 157 -7.61 4.40 10.78
C LEU A 157 -8.68 4.77 11.78
N VAL A 158 -8.73 4.06 12.89
CA VAL A 158 -9.50 4.45 14.06
C VAL A 158 -8.59 4.58 15.27
N HIS A 159 -8.84 5.57 16.11
CA HIS A 159 -8.09 5.76 17.34
C HIS A 159 -8.75 4.97 18.48
N SER A 160 -7.93 4.24 19.23
CA SER A 160 -8.35 3.46 20.40
C SER A 160 -7.47 3.81 21.61
N ALA A 161 -7.80 3.25 22.78
CA ALA A 161 -6.94 3.38 23.97
C ALA A 161 -5.52 2.82 23.77
N ALA A 162 -5.32 1.90 22.82
CA ALA A 162 -4.02 1.33 22.46
C ALA A 162 -3.31 2.12 21.33
N GLY A 163 -3.86 3.24 20.88
CA GLY A 163 -3.35 4.04 19.77
C GLY A 163 -4.12 3.83 18.47
N TRP A 164 -3.50 4.16 17.35
CA TRP A 164 -4.11 4.03 16.03
C TRP A 164 -4.15 2.58 15.58
N VAL A 165 -5.32 2.16 15.11
CA VAL A 165 -5.59 0.84 14.55
C VAL A 165 -5.96 1.00 13.09
N ALA A 166 -5.22 0.36 12.19
CA ALA A 166 -5.54 0.35 10.77
C ALA A 166 -6.65 -0.67 10.47
N LEU A 167 -7.55 -0.29 9.60
CA LEU A 167 -8.63 -1.14 9.11
C LEU A 167 -8.20 -1.77 7.78
N SER A 168 -7.98 -3.07 7.79
CA SER A 168 -7.74 -3.82 6.56
C SER A 168 -9.04 -3.96 5.77
N GLY A 169 -8.97 -3.78 4.44
CA GLY A 169 -10.13 -3.89 3.58
C GLY A 169 -9.78 -3.73 2.11
N GLU A 170 -10.74 -4.09 1.26
CA GLU A 170 -10.67 -4.00 -0.20
C GLU A 170 -11.71 -2.98 -0.71
N GLY A 171 -11.72 -1.79 -0.12
CA GLY A 171 -12.72 -0.74 -0.41
C GLY A 171 -12.73 -0.28 -1.88
N GLY A 172 -11.60 -0.41 -2.59
CA GLY A 172 -11.53 -0.11 -4.02
C GLY A 172 -12.43 -1.01 -4.88
N HIS A 173 -12.77 -2.20 -4.39
CA HIS A 173 -13.64 -3.15 -5.07
C HIS A 173 -15.14 -2.95 -4.81
N THR A 174 -15.53 -1.95 -4.02
CA THR A 174 -16.95 -1.61 -3.83
C THR A 174 -17.58 -1.13 -5.14
N SER A 175 -18.87 -1.44 -5.34
CA SER A 175 -19.60 -0.99 -6.52
C SER A 175 -19.63 0.53 -6.61
N PHE A 176 -19.30 1.07 -7.77
CA PHE A 176 -19.34 2.50 -8.03
C PHE A 176 -20.77 2.98 -8.31
N PRO A 177 -21.32 3.93 -7.55
CA PRO A 177 -22.58 4.57 -7.82
C PRO A 177 -22.36 5.79 -8.73
N PRO A 178 -22.83 5.78 -10.01
CA PRO A 178 -22.75 6.95 -10.87
C PRO A 178 -23.70 8.04 -10.36
N PHE A 179 -23.28 9.31 -10.43
CA PHE A 179 -24.01 10.46 -9.89
C PHE A 179 -24.79 11.22 -10.97
N ASP A 180 -24.22 11.41 -12.17
CA ASP A 180 -24.82 12.16 -13.26
C ASP A 180 -24.91 11.37 -14.57
N ASP A 181 -25.51 11.93 -15.60
CA ASP A 181 -25.72 11.27 -16.90
C ASP A 181 -24.39 10.91 -17.59
N ALA A 182 -23.34 11.72 -17.40
CA ALA A 182 -22.03 11.43 -17.97
C ALA A 182 -21.40 10.22 -17.27
N GLU A 183 -21.45 10.19 -15.95
CA GLU A 183 -20.96 9.05 -15.16
C GLU A 183 -21.81 7.78 -15.45
N VAL A 184 -23.14 7.92 -15.59
CA VAL A 184 -24.01 6.79 -15.98
C VAL A 184 -23.58 6.19 -17.32
N MET A 185 -23.29 7.03 -18.30
CA MET A 185 -22.84 6.60 -19.63
C MET A 185 -21.50 5.87 -19.55
N ILE A 186 -20.53 6.45 -18.84
CA ILE A 186 -19.20 5.83 -18.65
C ILE A 186 -19.34 4.50 -17.89
N TRP A 187 -20.18 4.48 -16.85
CA TRP A 187 -20.48 3.27 -16.09
C TRP A 187 -21.11 2.15 -16.94
N GLN A 188 -22.06 2.51 -17.83
CA GLN A 188 -22.66 1.57 -18.76
C GLN A 188 -21.62 0.99 -19.74
N TYR A 189 -20.69 1.82 -20.23
CA TYR A 189 -19.57 1.38 -21.06
C TYR A 189 -18.69 0.37 -20.30
N ALA A 190 -18.31 0.69 -19.07
CA ALA A 190 -17.51 -0.17 -18.19
C ALA A 190 -18.24 -1.48 -17.89
N LYS A 191 -19.56 -1.43 -17.61
CA LYS A 191 -20.38 -2.61 -17.30
C LYS A 191 -20.41 -3.63 -18.43
N LYS A 192 -20.49 -3.17 -19.68
CA LYS A 192 -20.43 -4.05 -20.86
C LYS A 192 -19.10 -4.80 -20.95
N LYS A 193 -18.00 -4.16 -20.48
CA LYS A 193 -16.64 -4.72 -20.56
C LYS A 193 -16.32 -5.65 -19.38
N TYR A 194 -16.79 -5.32 -18.17
CA TYR A 194 -16.35 -5.98 -16.92
C TYR A 194 -17.46 -6.71 -16.15
N GLY A 195 -18.72 -6.47 -16.45
CA GLY A 195 -19.84 -6.96 -15.66
C GLY A 195 -20.02 -6.22 -14.36
N HIS A 196 -19.15 -6.42 -13.37
CA HIS A 196 -19.09 -5.64 -12.14
C HIS A 196 -18.22 -4.40 -12.35
N VAL A 197 -18.71 -3.24 -11.91
CA VAL A 197 -18.02 -1.94 -12.01
C VAL A 197 -17.73 -1.45 -10.60
N SER A 198 -16.49 -1.61 -10.18
CA SER A 198 -15.99 -1.10 -8.88
C SER A 198 -15.44 0.31 -9.01
N ALA A 199 -15.24 0.98 -7.87
CA ALA A 199 -14.57 2.28 -7.81
C ALA A 199 -13.17 2.23 -8.46
N GLU A 200 -12.41 1.16 -8.27
CA GLU A 200 -11.12 0.93 -8.90
C GLU A 200 -11.15 0.99 -10.42
N ARG A 201 -12.28 0.55 -11.05
CA ARG A 201 -12.43 0.58 -12.52
C ARG A 201 -12.32 1.98 -13.09
N PHE A 202 -12.54 3.01 -12.28
CA PHE A 202 -12.44 4.40 -12.69
C PHE A 202 -11.29 5.13 -12.03
N LEU A 203 -11.07 4.89 -10.74
CA LEU A 203 -10.05 5.57 -9.93
C LEU A 203 -8.73 4.78 -9.92
N SER A 204 -8.16 4.58 -11.10
CA SER A 204 -6.88 3.90 -11.28
C SER A 204 -6.24 4.33 -12.60
N GLY A 205 -4.99 3.94 -12.85
CA GLY A 205 -4.35 4.20 -14.14
C GLY A 205 -5.16 3.62 -15.31
N SER A 206 -5.60 2.36 -15.21
CA SER A 206 -6.46 1.74 -16.23
C SER A 206 -7.82 2.42 -16.33
N GLY A 207 -8.30 3.04 -15.27
CA GLY A 207 -9.53 3.82 -15.22
C GLY A 207 -9.48 5.07 -16.08
N LEU A 208 -8.36 5.80 -16.09
CA LEU A 208 -8.17 6.93 -17.01
C LEU A 208 -8.33 6.53 -18.47
N THR A 209 -7.73 5.41 -18.86
CA THR A 209 -7.87 4.88 -20.23
C THR A 209 -9.33 4.49 -20.52
N LEU A 210 -10.00 3.85 -19.58
CA LEU A 210 -11.41 3.45 -19.71
C LEU A 210 -12.34 4.66 -19.89
N ILE A 211 -12.16 5.69 -19.07
CA ILE A 211 -12.96 6.93 -19.16
C ILE A 211 -12.71 7.62 -20.51
N TYR A 212 -11.45 7.73 -20.94
CA TYR A 212 -11.09 8.28 -22.24
C TYR A 212 -11.75 7.50 -23.39
N GLU A 213 -11.70 6.16 -23.38
CA GLU A 213 -12.34 5.30 -24.38
C GLU A 213 -13.86 5.54 -24.43
N ALA A 214 -14.52 5.58 -23.27
CA ALA A 214 -15.95 5.80 -23.17
C ALA A 214 -16.39 7.16 -23.74
N LEU A 215 -15.64 8.21 -23.42
CA LEU A 215 -15.89 9.56 -23.93
C LEU A 215 -15.66 9.67 -25.44
N ALA A 216 -14.59 9.08 -25.95
CA ALA A 216 -14.33 9.07 -27.39
C ALA A 216 -15.45 8.36 -28.16
N VAL A 217 -15.94 7.22 -27.67
CA VAL A 217 -17.06 6.47 -28.27
C VAL A 217 -18.34 7.30 -28.23
N LYS A 218 -18.61 8.04 -27.14
CA LYS A 218 -19.76 8.97 -27.03
C LYS A 218 -19.74 10.00 -28.14
N GLU A 219 -18.56 10.56 -28.42
CA GLU A 219 -18.39 11.58 -29.45
C GLU A 219 -18.31 10.99 -30.89
N GLY A 220 -18.55 9.69 -31.04
CA GLY A 220 -18.46 8.99 -32.35
C GLY A 220 -17.03 8.86 -32.87
N LEU A 221 -16.05 9.03 -32.01
CA LEU A 221 -14.62 8.96 -32.33
C LEU A 221 -14.08 7.55 -32.06
N LYS A 222 -13.09 7.14 -32.86
CA LYS A 222 -12.32 5.94 -32.56
C LYS A 222 -11.25 6.27 -31.52
N PRO A 223 -11.27 5.66 -30.30
CA PRO A 223 -10.27 5.95 -29.30
C PRO A 223 -8.88 5.56 -29.79
N LYS A 224 -7.91 6.41 -29.52
CA LYS A 224 -6.48 6.10 -29.72
C LYS A 224 -6.02 5.17 -28.61
N LYS A 225 -5.02 4.34 -28.88
CA LYS A 225 -4.35 3.54 -27.86
C LYS A 225 -3.38 4.44 -27.11
N LEU A 226 -3.80 4.98 -25.97
CA LEU A 226 -3.00 5.84 -25.11
C LEU A 226 -2.78 5.17 -23.76
N THR A 227 -1.59 5.35 -23.21
CA THR A 227 -1.30 5.00 -21.82
C THR A 227 -1.91 6.04 -20.87
N PRO A 228 -2.11 5.71 -19.58
CA PRO A 228 -2.56 6.69 -18.59
C PRO A 228 -1.66 7.95 -18.51
N ALA A 229 -0.34 7.77 -18.65
CA ALA A 229 0.61 8.88 -18.66
C ALA A 229 0.36 9.82 -19.86
N GLU A 230 0.27 9.26 -21.07
CA GLU A 230 -0.01 10.05 -22.30
C GLU A 230 -1.37 10.78 -22.21
N ILE A 231 -2.40 10.16 -21.59
CA ILE A 231 -3.69 10.83 -21.38
C ILE A 231 -3.49 12.03 -20.44
N SER A 232 -2.77 11.86 -19.34
CA SER A 232 -2.52 12.93 -18.36
C SER A 232 -1.68 14.06 -18.95
N GLU A 233 -0.62 13.74 -19.71
CA GLU A 233 0.25 14.70 -20.36
C GLU A 233 -0.46 15.53 -21.46
N ASN A 234 -1.39 14.91 -22.17
CA ASN A 234 -2.18 15.62 -23.22
C ASN A 234 -3.35 16.43 -22.65
N ALA A 235 -3.67 16.29 -21.37
CA ALA A 235 -4.75 17.04 -20.73
C ALA A 235 -4.28 18.35 -20.04
N LEU A 236 -2.96 18.55 -19.92
CA LEU A 236 -2.32 19.73 -19.34
C LEU A 236 -1.86 20.67 -20.46
#